data_f3da7f539966d8512b626b52c54d5ebf
#
_entry.id   f3da7f539966d8512b626b52c54d5ebf
#
_cell.length_a   1.000
_cell.length_b   1.000
_cell.length_c   1.000
_cell.angle_alpha   90.00
_cell.angle_beta   90.00
_cell.angle_gamma   90.00
#
_symmetry.space_group_name_H-M   'P 1'
#
loop_
_entity.id
_entity.type
_entity.pdbx_description
1 polymer ?
#
loop_
_entity_poly.entity_id
_entity_poly.type
_entity_poly.pdbx_seq_one_letter_code
_entity_poly.pdbx_strand_id
1 'polypeptide(L)'
;DRSVSRGLGDVYKRQDQYGDNCEKCSAVYSPTEVINPYSTLSGSRPELRTSTHYFFKLSDPECVKFLREWATGNGKDGLPRVQEEVLAKDSEWLGTDGHLTDWDISRDAPYFGIAIPDAPGKYFYVWLDAPVGYLAALKAYSEKKGFDFNEFLSDPETEQVHFIGKDIIYFHTLFWPAMLHFSGKPFRTPDHINAHGFMTVDGQKMSKSRGTGISPLQYLDLGMNAEWLRYYLAAKMNSRVEDVDFTKVDFAQRVNSDLIGKYINIASRAAGFIVKRFEGRILDAAMKDPLIERIKRRVPEVSAFYEAREFARATRLVMELADAVNEYVDEKKPWELAKDPAQAEALHWVSSVALECFRLLTLCLKPVLPATAERVEAFLSIAPLAWASAAEPLSSVNPIKPYQHLMQRVDMVRQLDQLLPDHVPEPKVRAPGGEAIAPEVTIDDFSKMDLRVAKVIKCQKVEGSTKLLQFTLDVGEGKTRNVFSGIQSAYKPEDLEGRLIIMIANLAPRKMRFGVSEGMILSASDADDKGLGLFVLSPDSGAVPGMRIH
;
A
#
# COMPACT_ATOMS: atom_id res chain seq x y z
N ASP A 1 -0.70 11.47 -33.04
CA ASP A 1 0.72 11.07 -32.96
C ASP A 1 1.41 11.67 -31.73
N ARG A 2 1.19 11.03 -30.59
CA ARG A 2 2.07 11.21 -29.44
C ARG A 2 2.75 9.88 -29.14
N SER A 3 3.79 9.58 -29.92
CA SER A 3 4.78 8.61 -29.52
C SER A 3 5.56 9.18 -28.34
N VAL A 4 5.09 8.94 -27.13
CA VAL A 4 5.90 9.12 -25.94
C VAL A 4 6.95 8.02 -26.01
N SER A 5 8.19 8.41 -26.30
CA SER A 5 9.37 7.55 -26.15
C SER A 5 9.51 7.21 -24.65
N ARG A 6 8.83 6.17 -24.20
CA ARG A 6 8.99 5.62 -22.86
C ARG A 6 10.32 4.90 -22.81
N GLY A 7 11.20 5.32 -21.91
CA GLY A 7 12.53 4.74 -21.78
C GLY A 7 12.47 3.24 -21.46
N LEU A 8 13.48 2.48 -21.90
CA LEU A 8 13.61 1.02 -21.69
C LEU A 8 13.33 0.56 -20.25
N GLY A 9 13.56 1.39 -19.23
CA GLY A 9 13.24 1.09 -17.83
C GLY A 9 11.73 0.95 -17.52
N ASP A 10 10.85 1.50 -18.36
CA ASP A 10 9.40 1.44 -18.16
C ASP A 10 8.79 0.12 -18.67
N VAL A 11 9.43 -0.52 -19.65
CA VAL A 11 8.98 -1.81 -20.21
C VAL A 11 9.19 -2.94 -19.20
N TYR A 12 10.32 -2.98 -18.51
CA TYR A 12 10.59 -4.00 -17.48
C TYR A 12 9.69 -3.89 -16.25
N LYS A 13 9.16 -2.72 -15.96
CA LYS A 13 8.24 -2.50 -14.85
C LYS A 13 6.81 -2.98 -15.14
N ARG A 14 6.49 -3.36 -16.37
CA ARG A 14 5.16 -3.73 -16.86
C ARG A 14 5.08 -5.19 -17.31
N GLN A 15 6.02 -6.02 -16.91
CA GLN A 15 5.97 -7.46 -17.16
C GLN A 15 4.98 -8.13 -16.20
N ASP A 16 4.46 -9.29 -16.59
CA ASP A 16 3.53 -10.11 -15.82
C ASP A 16 2.25 -9.37 -15.39
N GLN A 17 1.65 -8.66 -16.34
CA GLN A 17 0.41 -7.91 -16.12
C GLN A 17 -0.82 -8.74 -16.48
N TYR A 18 -1.98 -8.37 -15.90
CA TYR A 18 -3.26 -8.93 -16.29
C TYR A 18 -3.65 -8.52 -17.72
N GLY A 19 -4.63 -9.26 -18.29
CA GLY A 19 -5.02 -9.07 -19.67
C GLY A 19 -5.79 -7.78 -19.98
N ASP A 20 -6.25 -7.05 -18.98
CA ASP A 20 -7.16 -5.91 -19.12
C ASP A 20 -6.69 -4.62 -18.43
N ASN A 21 -5.77 -4.72 -17.45
CA ASN A 21 -5.27 -3.56 -16.73
C ASN A 21 -3.83 -3.71 -16.25
N CYS A 22 -3.17 -2.58 -16.02
CA CYS A 22 -1.83 -2.53 -15.45
C CYS A 22 -1.89 -2.32 -13.93
N GLU A 23 -1.44 -3.30 -13.16
CA GLU A 23 -1.38 -3.20 -11.69
C GLU A 23 -0.51 -2.06 -11.15
N LYS A 24 0.44 -1.55 -11.96
CA LYS A 24 1.37 -0.49 -11.51
C LYS A 24 0.89 0.92 -11.77
N CYS A 25 0.22 1.15 -12.91
CA CYS A 25 -0.21 2.49 -13.30
C CYS A 25 -1.71 2.61 -13.54
N SER A 26 -2.48 1.54 -13.26
CA SER A 26 -3.94 1.47 -13.45
C SER A 26 -4.42 1.81 -14.88
N ALA A 27 -3.53 1.71 -15.87
CA ALA A 27 -3.93 1.89 -17.26
C ALA A 27 -4.80 0.71 -17.70
N VAL A 28 -5.93 0.99 -18.31
CA VAL A 28 -6.83 0.00 -18.94
C VAL A 28 -6.43 -0.14 -20.39
N TYR A 29 -6.42 -1.38 -20.88
CA TYR A 29 -6.08 -1.71 -22.28
C TYR A 29 -6.88 -2.92 -22.76
N SER A 30 -6.98 -3.06 -24.09
CA SER A 30 -7.61 -4.25 -24.67
C SER A 30 -6.70 -5.47 -24.45
N PRO A 31 -7.27 -6.67 -24.21
CA PRO A 31 -6.50 -7.91 -24.19
C PRO A 31 -5.65 -8.15 -25.45
N THR A 32 -6.04 -7.56 -26.58
CA THR A 32 -5.30 -7.62 -27.85
C THR A 32 -4.03 -6.76 -27.89
N GLU A 33 -3.87 -5.84 -26.93
CA GLU A 33 -2.68 -4.98 -26.81
C GLU A 33 -1.60 -5.59 -25.93
N VAL A 34 -1.88 -6.74 -25.28
CA VAL A 34 -0.91 -7.45 -24.44
C VAL A 34 0.19 -8.07 -25.29
N ILE A 35 1.44 -7.79 -24.96
CA ILE A 35 2.62 -8.32 -25.66
C ILE A 35 2.94 -9.71 -25.11
N ASN A 36 3.06 -10.72 -25.97
CA ASN A 36 3.32 -12.11 -25.60
C ASN A 36 2.35 -12.69 -24.56
N PRO A 37 1.03 -12.63 -24.81
CA PRO A 37 0.04 -13.14 -23.88
C PRO A 37 0.14 -14.66 -23.73
N TYR A 38 -0.03 -15.14 -22.49
CA TYR A 38 -0.10 -16.58 -22.20
C TYR A 38 -1.03 -16.84 -21.01
N SER A 39 -1.60 -18.04 -20.96
CA SER A 39 -2.40 -18.48 -19.81
C SER A 39 -1.49 -18.81 -18.62
N THR A 40 -1.73 -18.19 -17.47
CA THR A 40 -0.99 -18.52 -16.23
C THR A 40 -1.29 -19.92 -15.70
N LEU A 41 -2.39 -20.53 -16.13
CA LEU A 41 -2.79 -21.88 -15.73
C LEU A 41 -2.18 -22.98 -16.59
N SER A 42 -2.11 -22.77 -17.91
CA SER A 42 -1.71 -23.81 -18.88
C SER A 42 -0.45 -23.47 -19.66
N GLY A 43 0.05 -22.23 -19.60
CA GLY A 43 1.15 -21.75 -20.44
C GLY A 43 0.79 -21.58 -21.91
N SER A 44 -0.45 -21.91 -22.32
CA SER A 44 -0.86 -21.82 -23.72
C SER A 44 -1.02 -20.37 -24.18
N ARG A 45 -0.77 -20.11 -25.47
CA ARG A 45 -1.03 -18.81 -26.09
C ARG A 45 -2.51 -18.68 -26.41
N PRO A 46 -3.16 -17.53 -26.10
CA PRO A 46 -4.55 -17.30 -26.49
C PRO A 46 -4.68 -17.13 -28.01
N GLU A 47 -5.85 -17.53 -28.51
CA GLU A 47 -6.25 -17.33 -29.90
C GLU A 47 -7.20 -16.12 -29.98
N LEU A 48 -7.05 -15.31 -31.01
CA LEU A 48 -7.98 -14.21 -31.29
C LEU A 48 -9.26 -14.75 -31.89
N ARG A 49 -10.40 -14.48 -31.26
CA ARG A 49 -11.73 -14.84 -31.71
C ARG A 49 -12.65 -13.64 -31.67
N THR A 50 -13.67 -13.61 -32.51
CA THR A 50 -14.72 -12.58 -32.48
C THR A 50 -15.95 -13.12 -31.78
N SER A 51 -16.59 -12.27 -30.98
CA SER A 51 -17.83 -12.56 -30.28
C SER A 51 -18.68 -11.29 -30.17
N THR A 52 -20.02 -11.47 -30.07
CA THR A 52 -20.93 -10.36 -29.81
C THR A 52 -20.92 -10.04 -28.34
N HIS A 53 -20.74 -8.77 -27.98
CA HIS A 53 -20.72 -8.30 -26.60
C HIS A 53 -21.77 -7.24 -26.34
N TYR A 54 -22.23 -7.16 -25.09
CA TYR A 54 -23.14 -6.14 -24.60
C TYR A 54 -22.35 -5.10 -23.83
N PHE A 55 -22.63 -3.82 -24.09
CA PHE A 55 -21.94 -2.72 -23.47
C PHE A 55 -22.90 -1.83 -22.70
N PHE A 56 -22.50 -1.41 -21.51
CA PHE A 56 -23.11 -0.27 -20.83
C PHE A 56 -22.55 1.01 -21.46
N LYS A 57 -23.44 1.86 -21.95
CA LYS A 57 -23.05 3.08 -22.70
C LYS A 57 -22.57 4.19 -21.74
N LEU A 58 -21.43 3.96 -21.14
CA LEU A 58 -20.83 4.87 -20.17
C LEU A 58 -20.40 6.20 -20.82
N SER A 59 -20.10 6.18 -22.14
CA SER A 59 -19.77 7.37 -22.94
C SER A 59 -20.97 8.25 -23.32
N ASP A 60 -22.20 7.87 -22.93
CA ASP A 60 -23.39 8.67 -23.21
C ASP A 60 -23.25 10.07 -22.59
N PRO A 61 -23.52 11.15 -23.33
CA PRO A 61 -23.37 12.53 -22.83
C PRO A 61 -24.14 12.83 -21.54
N GLU A 62 -25.32 12.24 -21.36
CA GLU A 62 -26.11 12.42 -20.13
C GLU A 62 -25.44 11.69 -18.96
N CYS A 63 -24.91 10.49 -19.21
CA CYS A 63 -24.17 9.72 -18.22
C CYS A 63 -22.88 10.46 -17.80
N VAL A 64 -22.10 10.94 -18.75
CA VAL A 64 -20.87 11.70 -18.48
C VAL A 64 -21.17 12.98 -17.71
N LYS A 65 -22.24 13.70 -18.08
CA LYS A 65 -22.66 14.91 -17.36
C LYS A 65 -23.03 14.58 -15.91
N PHE A 66 -23.87 13.57 -15.71
CA PHE A 66 -24.25 13.10 -14.38
C PHE A 66 -23.04 12.75 -13.53
N LEU A 67 -22.10 11.95 -14.06
CA LEU A 67 -20.92 11.50 -13.33
C LEU A 67 -20.01 12.66 -12.93
N ARG A 68 -19.82 13.66 -13.80
CA ARG A 68 -19.08 14.89 -13.47
C ARG A 68 -19.72 15.65 -12.32
N GLU A 69 -21.03 15.90 -12.42
CA GLU A 69 -21.77 16.61 -11.38
C GLU A 69 -21.78 15.85 -10.06
N TRP A 70 -21.90 14.52 -10.12
CA TRP A 70 -21.87 13.66 -8.95
C TRP A 70 -20.47 13.67 -8.28
N ALA A 71 -19.40 13.44 -9.03
CA ALA A 71 -18.04 13.33 -8.49
C ALA A 71 -17.52 14.66 -7.91
N THR A 72 -17.89 15.81 -8.52
CA THR A 72 -17.53 17.15 -8.02
C THR A 72 -18.46 17.67 -6.93
N GLY A 73 -19.55 16.95 -6.64
CA GLY A 73 -20.52 17.32 -5.63
C GLY A 73 -20.09 16.94 -4.22
N ASN A 74 -20.89 17.38 -3.27
CA ASN A 74 -20.72 17.05 -1.86
C ASN A 74 -21.71 15.94 -1.43
N GLY A 75 -21.31 15.17 -0.42
CA GLY A 75 -22.20 14.32 0.30
C GLY A 75 -23.22 15.13 1.12
N LYS A 76 -24.06 14.42 1.85
CA LYS A 76 -25.12 15.00 2.67
C LYS A 76 -24.57 15.86 3.83
N ASP A 77 -23.43 15.49 4.34
CA ASP A 77 -22.70 16.21 5.40
C ASP A 77 -22.00 17.50 4.92
N GLY A 78 -22.09 17.80 3.62
CA GLY A 78 -21.43 18.94 2.98
C GLY A 78 -19.96 18.72 2.64
N LEU A 79 -19.39 17.54 2.91
CA LEU A 79 -18.03 17.18 2.55
C LEU A 79 -17.96 16.62 1.11
N PRO A 80 -16.82 16.70 0.42
CA PRO A 80 -16.64 16.14 -0.91
C PRO A 80 -17.02 14.65 -0.96
N ARG A 81 -17.67 14.21 -2.06
CA ARG A 81 -18.06 12.81 -2.26
C ARG A 81 -16.87 11.89 -2.42
N VAL A 82 -15.81 12.36 -3.03
CA VAL A 82 -14.59 11.62 -3.29
C VAL A 82 -13.37 12.42 -2.85
N GLN A 83 -12.28 11.73 -2.55
CA GLN A 83 -11.00 12.35 -2.19
C GLN A 83 -10.40 13.09 -3.39
N GLU A 84 -9.52 14.05 -3.14
CA GLU A 84 -8.89 14.87 -4.18
C GLU A 84 -8.13 14.02 -5.22
N GLU A 85 -7.38 13.01 -4.76
CA GLU A 85 -6.65 12.09 -5.63
C GLU A 85 -7.58 11.24 -6.50
N VAL A 86 -8.74 10.85 -5.97
CA VAL A 86 -9.77 10.12 -6.70
C VAL A 86 -10.43 11.01 -7.73
N LEU A 87 -10.78 12.26 -7.35
CA LEU A 87 -11.37 13.24 -8.26
C LEU A 87 -10.42 13.59 -9.41
N ALA A 88 -9.12 13.70 -9.14
CA ALA A 88 -8.12 13.91 -10.18
C ALA A 88 -8.11 12.74 -11.18
N LYS A 89 -8.22 11.50 -10.69
CA LYS A 89 -8.30 10.31 -11.54
C LYS A 89 -9.61 10.24 -12.34
N ASP A 90 -10.73 10.52 -11.71
CA ASP A 90 -12.04 10.61 -12.38
C ASP A 90 -12.01 11.68 -13.48
N SER A 91 -11.35 12.81 -13.25
CA SER A 91 -11.19 13.88 -14.22
C SER A 91 -10.38 13.48 -15.45
N GLU A 92 -9.38 12.58 -15.30
CA GLU A 92 -8.66 12.00 -16.44
C GLU A 92 -9.61 11.15 -17.32
N TRP A 93 -10.49 10.37 -16.73
CA TRP A 93 -11.44 9.51 -17.45
C TRP A 93 -12.61 10.29 -18.05
N LEU A 94 -13.13 11.27 -17.30
CA LEU A 94 -14.28 12.11 -17.69
C LEU A 94 -13.89 13.36 -18.49
N GLY A 95 -12.59 13.52 -18.86
CA GLY A 95 -12.02 14.74 -19.44
C GLY A 95 -12.73 15.23 -20.70
N THR A 96 -12.42 16.48 -21.12
CA THR A 96 -13.07 17.18 -22.24
C THR A 96 -12.81 16.51 -23.60
N ASP A 97 -11.80 15.67 -23.70
CA ASP A 97 -11.38 15.03 -24.97
C ASP A 97 -12.10 13.70 -25.26
N GLY A 98 -13.12 13.36 -24.49
CA GLY A 98 -14.12 12.34 -24.84
C GLY A 98 -13.63 10.89 -24.92
N HIS A 99 -12.68 10.48 -24.08
CA HIS A 99 -12.09 9.13 -24.12
C HIS A 99 -12.70 8.13 -23.13
N LEU A 100 -13.84 8.45 -22.50
CA LEU A 100 -14.55 7.45 -21.72
C LEU A 100 -15.15 6.41 -22.68
N THR A 101 -14.64 5.19 -22.62
CA THR A 101 -15.14 4.09 -23.46
C THR A 101 -16.36 3.42 -22.83
N ASP A 102 -17.25 2.89 -23.67
CA ASP A 102 -18.34 2.05 -23.22
C ASP A 102 -17.79 0.81 -22.54
N TRP A 103 -18.50 0.31 -21.55
CA TRP A 103 -18.01 -0.77 -20.72
C TRP A 103 -18.64 -2.10 -21.13
N ASP A 104 -17.79 -3.10 -21.47
CA ASP A 104 -18.19 -4.45 -21.79
C ASP A 104 -18.69 -5.19 -20.53
N ILE A 105 -20.00 -5.42 -20.47
CA ILE A 105 -20.70 -6.05 -19.35
C ILE A 105 -20.99 -7.53 -19.59
N SER A 106 -20.50 -8.13 -20.68
CA SER A 106 -20.77 -9.51 -21.05
C SER A 106 -19.52 -10.39 -21.07
N ARG A 107 -19.69 -11.66 -20.82
CA ARG A 107 -18.64 -12.69 -20.94
C ARG A 107 -19.20 -13.93 -21.62
N ASP A 108 -18.37 -14.57 -22.43
CA ASP A 108 -18.70 -15.84 -23.09
C ASP A 108 -18.54 -17.04 -22.15
N ALA A 109 -19.33 -18.08 -22.40
CA ALA A 109 -19.11 -19.38 -21.78
C ALA A 109 -17.74 -19.98 -22.19
N PRO A 110 -17.05 -20.71 -21.27
CA PRO A 110 -17.43 -21.02 -19.90
C PRO A 110 -17.09 -19.86 -18.94
N TYR A 111 -18.07 -19.33 -18.25
CA TYR A 111 -17.91 -18.27 -17.28
C TYR A 111 -18.84 -18.49 -16.08
N PHE A 112 -18.32 -18.32 -14.86
CA PHE A 112 -19.13 -18.37 -13.66
C PHE A 112 -19.75 -16.99 -13.38
N GLY A 113 -21.06 -16.88 -13.58
CA GLY A 113 -21.78 -15.63 -13.44
C GLY A 113 -23.28 -15.79 -13.67
N ILE A 114 -24.00 -14.68 -13.64
CA ILE A 114 -25.45 -14.62 -13.91
C ILE A 114 -25.64 -14.59 -15.43
N ALA A 115 -26.45 -15.50 -15.96
CA ALA A 115 -26.77 -15.52 -17.38
C ALA A 115 -27.54 -14.25 -17.81
N ILE A 116 -27.17 -13.69 -18.95
CA ILE A 116 -27.88 -12.55 -19.53
C ILE A 116 -29.21 -13.07 -20.12
N PRO A 117 -30.36 -12.52 -19.72
CA PRO A 117 -31.66 -12.88 -20.31
C PRO A 117 -31.62 -12.71 -21.83
N ASP A 118 -32.25 -13.62 -22.56
CA ASP A 118 -32.37 -13.62 -24.01
C ASP A 118 -31.03 -13.64 -24.80
N ALA A 119 -29.92 -13.95 -24.12
CA ALA A 119 -28.59 -14.05 -24.72
C ALA A 119 -27.92 -15.40 -24.39
N PRO A 120 -28.26 -16.52 -25.05
CA PRO A 120 -27.74 -17.83 -24.75
C PRO A 120 -26.20 -17.89 -24.80
N GLY A 121 -25.57 -18.44 -23.75
CA GLY A 121 -24.11 -18.56 -23.65
C GLY A 121 -23.39 -17.27 -23.25
N LYS A 122 -24.14 -16.22 -22.87
CA LYS A 122 -23.60 -14.97 -22.36
C LYS A 122 -23.93 -14.81 -20.88
N TYR A 123 -22.98 -14.24 -20.15
CA TYR A 123 -23.06 -14.00 -18.72
C TYR A 123 -22.71 -12.55 -18.42
N PHE A 124 -23.31 -11.99 -17.38
CA PHE A 124 -22.90 -10.68 -16.90
C PHE A 124 -21.47 -10.73 -16.35
N TYR A 125 -20.71 -9.71 -16.67
CA TYR A 125 -19.39 -9.52 -16.09
C TYR A 125 -19.49 -9.25 -14.59
N VAL A 126 -18.58 -9.82 -13.82
CA VAL A 126 -18.61 -9.80 -12.34
C VAL A 126 -18.78 -8.40 -11.75
N TRP A 127 -18.27 -7.36 -12.37
CA TRP A 127 -18.43 -6.00 -11.89
C TRP A 127 -19.81 -5.38 -12.18
N LEU A 128 -20.68 -6.05 -12.92
CA LEU A 128 -22.09 -5.65 -13.00
C LEU A 128 -22.88 -6.20 -11.80
N ASP A 129 -22.62 -7.42 -11.37
CA ASP A 129 -23.36 -8.08 -10.29
C ASP A 129 -22.71 -7.87 -8.91
N ALA A 130 -21.38 -7.75 -8.80
CA ALA A 130 -20.67 -7.60 -7.54
C ALA A 130 -21.14 -6.39 -6.70
N PRO A 131 -21.29 -5.17 -7.26
CA PRO A 131 -21.79 -4.04 -6.49
C PRO A 131 -23.25 -4.19 -6.05
N VAL A 132 -24.06 -4.96 -6.77
CA VAL A 132 -25.44 -5.30 -6.36
C VAL A 132 -25.43 -6.10 -5.05
N GLY A 133 -24.33 -6.79 -4.75
CA GLY A 133 -24.10 -7.46 -3.47
C GLY A 133 -24.25 -6.53 -2.26
N TYR A 134 -23.92 -5.25 -2.39
CA TYR A 134 -24.15 -4.26 -1.32
C TYR A 134 -25.63 -4.11 -1.00
N LEU A 135 -26.47 -3.99 -2.04
CA LEU A 135 -27.93 -3.89 -1.89
C LEU A 135 -28.53 -5.22 -1.38
N ALA A 136 -28.03 -6.35 -1.88
CA ALA A 136 -28.49 -7.67 -1.44
C ALA A 136 -28.15 -7.92 0.04
N ALA A 137 -26.95 -7.55 0.48
CA ALA A 137 -26.54 -7.65 1.88
C ALA A 137 -27.38 -6.74 2.79
N LEU A 138 -27.65 -5.50 2.35
CA LEU A 138 -28.50 -4.58 3.10
C LEU A 138 -29.94 -5.08 3.17
N LYS A 139 -30.47 -5.65 2.09
CA LYS A 139 -31.82 -6.23 2.06
C LYS A 139 -31.92 -7.41 3.03
N ALA A 140 -30.97 -8.34 2.99
CA ALA A 140 -30.93 -9.46 3.95
C ALA A 140 -30.83 -8.96 5.41
N TYR A 141 -30.06 -7.90 5.64
CA TYR A 141 -29.95 -7.28 6.95
C TYR A 141 -31.28 -6.63 7.38
N SER A 142 -31.98 -5.92 6.48
CA SER A 142 -33.27 -5.29 6.76
C SER A 142 -34.33 -6.34 7.15
N GLU A 143 -34.39 -7.46 6.43
CA GLU A 143 -35.25 -8.59 6.74
C GLU A 143 -34.93 -9.17 8.14
N LYS A 144 -33.66 -9.36 8.44
CA LYS A 144 -33.21 -9.86 9.77
C LYS A 144 -33.53 -8.91 10.91
N LYS A 145 -33.52 -7.59 10.68
CA LYS A 145 -33.74 -6.55 11.70
C LYS A 145 -35.15 -6.03 11.74
N GLY A 146 -35.99 -6.34 10.75
CA GLY A 146 -37.41 -5.97 10.70
C GLY A 146 -37.68 -4.51 10.32
N PHE A 147 -36.84 -3.91 9.45
CA PHE A 147 -37.12 -2.59 8.87
C PHE A 147 -37.32 -2.68 7.35
N ASP A 148 -38.02 -1.71 6.76
CA ASP A 148 -38.26 -1.68 5.31
C ASP A 148 -37.01 -1.23 4.56
N PHE A 149 -36.57 -2.06 3.62
CA PHE A 149 -35.38 -1.81 2.81
C PHE A 149 -35.52 -0.59 1.89
N ASN A 150 -36.69 -0.41 1.26
CA ASN A 150 -36.91 0.70 0.32
C ASN A 150 -37.08 2.01 1.07
N GLU A 151 -37.80 2.01 2.18
CA GLU A 151 -37.94 3.16 3.06
C GLU A 151 -36.56 3.63 3.55
N PHE A 152 -35.73 2.70 4.04
CA PHE A 152 -34.38 3.01 4.49
C PHE A 152 -33.51 3.63 3.40
N LEU A 153 -33.54 3.08 2.16
CA LEU A 153 -32.74 3.62 1.06
C LEU A 153 -33.25 4.97 0.54
N SER A 154 -34.55 5.23 0.64
CA SER A 154 -35.15 6.49 0.19
C SER A 154 -35.16 7.59 1.26
N ASP A 155 -34.89 7.22 2.52
CA ASP A 155 -34.83 8.18 3.63
C ASP A 155 -33.74 9.23 3.36
N PRO A 156 -34.08 10.52 3.33
CA PRO A 156 -33.11 11.59 3.15
C PRO A 156 -32.07 11.65 4.26
N GLU A 157 -32.33 11.07 5.45
CA GLU A 157 -31.37 11.01 6.56
C GLU A 157 -30.39 9.83 6.44
N THR A 158 -30.64 8.85 5.58
CA THR A 158 -29.69 7.75 5.33
C THR A 158 -28.49 8.24 4.55
N GLU A 159 -27.29 7.98 5.06
CA GLU A 159 -26.01 8.22 4.41
C GLU A 159 -25.41 6.90 3.92
N GLN A 160 -24.87 6.90 2.71
CA GLN A 160 -24.20 5.74 2.13
C GLN A 160 -22.72 6.02 1.90
N VAL A 161 -21.87 5.35 2.67
CA VAL A 161 -20.41 5.52 2.63
C VAL A 161 -19.76 4.21 2.19
N HIS A 162 -18.92 4.28 1.16
CA HIS A 162 -18.13 3.14 0.68
C HIS A 162 -16.67 3.32 1.04
N PHE A 163 -16.05 2.25 1.55
CA PHE A 163 -14.60 2.13 1.72
C PHE A 163 -14.09 1.09 0.74
N ILE A 164 -13.17 1.46 -0.13
CA ILE A 164 -12.71 0.64 -1.24
C ILE A 164 -11.20 0.67 -1.41
N GLY A 165 -10.62 -0.37 -2.02
CA GLY A 165 -9.24 -0.34 -2.49
C GLY A 165 -9.07 0.55 -3.73
N LYS A 166 -7.91 1.13 -3.90
CA LYS A 166 -7.59 2.01 -5.06
C LYS A 166 -7.71 1.35 -6.43
N ASP A 167 -7.68 0.02 -6.48
CA ASP A 167 -7.80 -0.78 -7.71
C ASP A 167 -9.22 -0.84 -8.26
N ILE A 168 -10.22 -0.50 -7.45
CA ILE A 168 -11.63 -0.53 -7.84
C ILE A 168 -12.29 0.85 -7.85
N ILE A 169 -11.50 1.91 -7.87
CA ILE A 169 -12.00 3.29 -7.99
C ILE A 169 -12.91 3.42 -9.22
N TYR A 170 -12.43 3.00 -10.40
CA TYR A 170 -13.18 3.08 -11.65
C TYR A 170 -14.61 2.51 -11.54
N PHE A 171 -14.75 1.35 -10.88
CA PHE A 171 -16.06 0.69 -10.73
C PHE A 171 -16.98 1.41 -9.74
N HIS A 172 -16.44 2.11 -8.75
CA HIS A 172 -17.21 2.75 -7.70
C HIS A 172 -17.49 4.24 -7.93
N THR A 173 -16.66 4.91 -8.73
CA THR A 173 -16.85 6.34 -9.01
C THR A 173 -17.50 6.64 -10.36
N LEU A 174 -17.40 5.70 -11.31
CA LEU A 174 -18.04 5.84 -12.61
C LEU A 174 -19.22 4.89 -12.78
N PHE A 175 -18.96 3.61 -12.69
CA PHE A 175 -19.92 2.59 -13.07
C PHE A 175 -21.07 2.46 -12.04
N TRP A 176 -20.75 2.28 -10.78
CA TRP A 176 -21.74 2.08 -9.73
C TRP A 176 -22.71 3.25 -9.56
N PRO A 177 -22.28 4.52 -9.49
CA PRO A 177 -23.19 5.65 -9.47
C PRO A 177 -24.10 5.74 -10.72
N ALA A 178 -23.55 5.47 -11.91
CA ALA A 178 -24.31 5.45 -13.14
C ALA A 178 -25.39 4.34 -13.13
N MET A 179 -25.03 3.12 -12.72
CA MET A 179 -26.01 2.03 -12.59
C MET A 179 -27.16 2.40 -11.65
N LEU A 180 -26.86 2.92 -10.49
CA LEU A 180 -27.88 3.31 -9.51
C LEU A 180 -28.80 4.41 -10.06
N HIS A 181 -28.21 5.46 -10.65
CA HIS A 181 -28.95 6.59 -11.19
C HIS A 181 -29.85 6.21 -12.36
N PHE A 182 -29.31 5.45 -13.34
CA PHE A 182 -30.05 5.09 -14.56
C PHE A 182 -30.86 3.79 -14.45
N SER A 183 -30.88 3.13 -13.29
CA SER A 183 -31.66 1.90 -13.06
C SER A 183 -33.19 2.12 -13.12
N GLY A 184 -33.66 3.35 -13.03
CA GLY A 184 -35.08 3.68 -12.86
C GLY A 184 -35.67 3.24 -11.51
N LYS A 185 -34.84 2.89 -10.54
CA LYS A 185 -35.20 2.50 -9.18
C LYS A 185 -34.85 3.61 -8.20
N PRO A 186 -35.51 3.67 -7.04
CA PRO A 186 -35.24 4.69 -6.02
C PRO A 186 -33.93 4.39 -5.24
N PHE A 187 -32.90 3.92 -5.94
CA PHE A 187 -31.60 3.66 -5.33
C PHE A 187 -30.80 4.95 -5.23
N ARG A 188 -30.30 5.24 -4.04
CA ARG A 188 -29.40 6.37 -3.83
C ARG A 188 -28.00 6.07 -4.32
N THR A 189 -27.37 7.06 -4.93
CA THR A 189 -25.92 7.01 -5.16
C THR A 189 -25.17 7.24 -3.86
N PRO A 190 -23.94 6.70 -3.72
CA PRO A 190 -23.13 6.90 -2.53
C PRO A 190 -22.94 8.39 -2.18
N ASP A 191 -23.00 8.70 -0.89
CA ASP A 191 -22.66 10.04 -0.39
C ASP A 191 -21.14 10.23 -0.36
N HIS A 192 -20.39 9.16 0.00
CA HIS A 192 -18.94 9.18 0.00
C HIS A 192 -18.33 7.88 -0.54
N ILE A 193 -17.28 8.03 -1.34
CA ILE A 193 -16.36 6.94 -1.72
C ILE A 193 -14.99 7.26 -1.14
N ASN A 194 -14.55 6.44 -0.19
CA ASN A 194 -13.24 6.56 0.44
C ASN A 194 -12.34 5.45 -0.09
N ALA A 195 -11.43 5.78 -0.98
CA ALA A 195 -10.42 4.86 -1.47
C ALA A 195 -9.21 4.82 -0.52
N HIS A 196 -8.64 3.65 -0.34
CA HIS A 196 -7.39 3.45 0.38
C HIS A 196 -6.37 2.73 -0.49
N GLY A 197 -5.09 2.89 -0.16
CA GLY A 197 -4.00 2.17 -0.81
C GLY A 197 -3.98 0.69 -0.44
N PHE A 198 -3.02 -0.03 -1.00
CA PHE A 198 -2.81 -1.44 -0.67
C PHE A 198 -2.07 -1.61 0.65
N MET A 199 -2.28 -2.74 1.30
CA MET A 199 -1.38 -3.19 2.35
C MET A 199 -0.23 -3.96 1.69
N THR A 200 1.00 -3.53 1.97
CA THR A 200 2.23 -4.22 1.60
C THR A 200 2.84 -4.88 2.84
N VAL A 201 3.72 -5.84 2.65
CA VAL A 201 4.49 -6.49 3.71
C VAL A 201 5.96 -6.35 3.36
N ASP A 202 6.73 -5.67 4.22
CA ASP A 202 8.14 -5.35 3.99
C ASP A 202 8.38 -4.74 2.59
N GLY A 203 7.53 -3.77 2.20
CA GLY A 203 7.56 -3.09 0.91
C GLY A 203 7.09 -3.92 -0.29
N GLN A 204 6.63 -5.16 -0.08
CA GLN A 204 6.16 -6.03 -1.16
C GLN A 204 4.64 -6.14 -1.18
N LYS A 205 4.06 -6.13 -2.39
CA LYS A 205 2.62 -6.39 -2.56
C LYS A 205 2.27 -7.78 -2.03
N MET A 206 1.18 -7.87 -1.25
CA MET A 206 0.66 -9.15 -0.78
C MET A 206 0.24 -10.04 -1.95
N SER A 207 0.72 -11.27 -1.98
CA SER A 207 0.41 -12.26 -3.01
C SER A 207 0.26 -13.65 -2.39
N LYS A 208 -0.90 -14.27 -2.60
CA LYS A 208 -1.15 -15.64 -2.14
C LYS A 208 -0.19 -16.65 -2.79
N SER A 209 0.10 -16.49 -4.08
CA SER A 209 0.99 -17.38 -4.84
C SER A 209 2.46 -17.27 -4.40
N ARG A 210 2.86 -16.13 -3.84
CA ARG A 210 4.23 -15.89 -3.36
C ARG A 210 4.35 -16.06 -1.83
N GLY A 211 3.28 -16.35 -1.13
CA GLY A 211 3.28 -16.48 0.34
C GLY A 211 3.60 -15.18 1.10
N THR A 212 3.50 -14.02 0.44
CA THR A 212 3.87 -12.71 1.01
C THR A 212 2.69 -12.01 1.67
N GLY A 213 1.62 -12.70 2.00
CA GLY A 213 0.41 -12.12 2.57
C GLY A 213 0.18 -12.55 4.02
N ILE A 214 -0.47 -11.67 4.79
CA ILE A 214 -0.99 -12.02 6.11
C ILE A 214 -2.31 -12.78 5.92
N SER A 215 -2.33 -14.06 6.32
CA SER A 215 -3.57 -14.82 6.39
C SER A 215 -4.36 -14.45 7.66
N PRO A 216 -5.60 -13.92 7.57
CA PRO A 216 -6.40 -13.61 8.74
C PRO A 216 -6.67 -14.83 9.63
N LEU A 217 -6.88 -16.01 9.04
CA LEU A 217 -7.10 -17.24 9.78
C LEU A 217 -5.84 -17.67 10.54
N GLN A 218 -4.68 -17.69 9.88
CA GLN A 218 -3.42 -18.00 10.54
C GLN A 218 -3.10 -16.99 11.66
N TYR A 219 -3.39 -15.70 11.44
CA TYR A 219 -3.25 -14.66 12.46
C TYR A 219 -4.04 -15.01 13.73
N LEU A 220 -5.29 -15.45 13.58
CA LEU A 220 -6.15 -15.86 14.69
C LEU A 220 -5.70 -17.18 15.33
N ASP A 221 -5.29 -18.17 14.52
CA ASP A 221 -4.82 -19.48 14.99
C ASP A 221 -3.54 -19.37 15.84
N LEU A 222 -2.72 -18.37 15.58
CA LEU A 222 -1.55 -18.02 16.40
C LEU A 222 -1.93 -17.29 17.71
N GLY A 223 -3.22 -17.16 18.01
CA GLY A 223 -3.72 -16.49 19.21
C GLY A 223 -3.49 -14.97 19.22
N MET A 224 -3.29 -14.37 18.04
CA MET A 224 -3.10 -12.93 17.90
C MET A 224 -4.46 -12.21 18.02
N ASN A 225 -4.49 -11.13 18.78
CA ASN A 225 -5.69 -10.35 18.98
C ASN A 225 -6.04 -9.52 17.73
N ALA A 226 -7.26 -9.66 17.20
CA ALA A 226 -7.73 -8.90 16.06
C ALA A 226 -7.64 -7.37 16.27
N GLU A 227 -7.80 -6.89 17.49
CA GLU A 227 -7.73 -5.48 17.82
C GLU A 227 -6.30 -4.91 17.74
N TRP A 228 -5.26 -5.73 17.84
CA TRP A 228 -3.89 -5.29 17.58
C TRP A 228 -3.73 -4.85 16.12
N LEU A 229 -4.26 -5.65 15.18
CA LEU A 229 -4.20 -5.31 13.76
C LEU A 229 -5.08 -4.10 13.44
N ARG A 230 -6.29 -4.02 14.03
CA ARG A 230 -7.16 -2.85 13.88
C ARG A 230 -6.47 -1.56 14.33
N TYR A 231 -5.83 -1.58 15.50
CA TYR A 231 -5.08 -0.43 16.01
C TYR A 231 -3.90 -0.07 15.10
N TYR A 232 -3.13 -1.07 14.69
CA TYR A 232 -1.98 -0.87 13.81
C TYR A 232 -2.38 -0.19 12.50
N LEU A 233 -3.44 -0.68 11.86
CA LEU A 233 -3.96 -0.08 10.64
C LEU A 233 -4.48 1.33 10.89
N ALA A 234 -5.29 1.53 11.92
CA ALA A 234 -5.80 2.87 12.28
C ALA A 234 -4.66 3.87 12.56
N ALA A 235 -3.58 3.42 13.21
CA ALA A 235 -2.42 4.28 13.49
C ALA A 235 -1.59 4.67 12.24
N LYS A 236 -1.84 4.07 11.10
CA LYS A 236 -1.15 4.33 9.82
C LYS A 236 -2.05 4.93 8.75
N MET A 237 -3.37 4.76 8.86
CA MET A 237 -4.32 5.20 7.85
C MET A 237 -4.72 6.66 8.04
N ASN A 238 -4.79 7.39 6.94
CA ASN A 238 -5.26 8.77 6.85
C ASN A 238 -6.35 8.89 5.77
N SER A 239 -6.80 10.10 5.49
CA SER A 239 -7.82 10.39 4.48
C SER A 239 -7.32 10.33 3.03
N ARG A 240 -6.04 10.00 2.78
CA ARG A 240 -5.42 9.94 1.44
C ARG A 240 -5.36 8.51 0.91
N VAL A 241 -5.09 8.41 -0.40
CA VAL A 241 -4.94 7.13 -1.10
C VAL A 241 -3.48 6.67 -1.04
N GLU A 242 -3.02 6.28 0.14
CA GLU A 242 -1.63 5.87 0.40
C GLU A 242 -1.54 4.39 0.77
N ASP A 243 -0.48 3.72 0.30
CA ASP A 243 -0.21 2.33 0.67
C ASP A 243 0.27 2.24 2.13
N VAL A 244 -0.16 1.21 2.83
CA VAL A 244 0.23 0.94 4.23
C VAL A 244 1.18 -0.24 4.25
N ASP A 245 2.42 -0.01 4.65
CA ASP A 245 3.40 -1.07 4.80
C ASP A 245 3.35 -1.70 6.19
N PHE A 246 3.18 -3.03 6.21
CA PHE A 246 3.25 -3.83 7.43
C PHE A 246 4.65 -4.36 7.63
N THR A 247 5.26 -4.05 8.76
CA THR A 247 6.50 -4.68 9.20
C THR A 247 6.33 -5.29 10.60
N LYS A 248 6.92 -6.44 10.85
CA LYS A 248 6.83 -7.15 12.14
C LYS A 248 7.28 -6.27 13.31
N VAL A 249 8.38 -5.54 13.12
CA VAL A 249 8.99 -4.71 14.17
C VAL A 249 8.09 -3.52 14.51
N ASP A 250 7.59 -2.77 13.52
CA ASP A 250 6.69 -1.63 13.74
C ASP A 250 5.37 -2.09 14.37
N PHE A 251 4.83 -3.23 13.93
CA PHE A 251 3.63 -3.81 14.52
C PHE A 251 3.81 -4.15 16.00
N ALA A 252 4.86 -4.91 16.34
CA ALA A 252 5.14 -5.27 17.73
C ALA A 252 5.40 -4.04 18.60
N GLN A 253 6.15 -3.07 18.07
CA GLN A 253 6.46 -1.83 18.80
C GLN A 253 5.18 -1.04 19.09
N ARG A 254 4.31 -0.83 18.11
CA ARG A 254 3.05 -0.08 18.31
C ARG A 254 2.13 -0.78 19.30
N VAL A 255 1.91 -2.07 19.16
CA VAL A 255 1.06 -2.80 20.10
C VAL A 255 1.66 -2.78 21.51
N ASN A 256 2.95 -3.11 21.64
CA ASN A 256 3.58 -3.25 22.96
C ASN A 256 3.84 -1.92 23.66
N SER A 257 4.17 -0.86 22.90
CA SER A 257 4.42 0.47 23.48
C SER A 257 3.14 1.26 23.66
N ASP A 258 2.34 1.40 22.60
CA ASP A 258 1.16 2.27 22.66
C ASP A 258 0.02 1.62 23.46
N LEU A 259 -0.44 0.43 23.02
CA LEU A 259 -1.60 -0.19 23.68
C LEU A 259 -1.26 -0.69 25.08
N ILE A 260 -0.15 -1.42 25.24
CA ILE A 260 0.20 -2.03 26.53
C ILE A 260 0.96 -1.04 27.42
N GLY A 261 2.01 -0.43 26.89
CA GLY A 261 2.93 0.43 27.65
C GLY A 261 2.32 1.75 28.08
N LYS A 262 1.44 2.34 27.25
CA LYS A 262 0.79 3.61 27.55
C LYS A 262 -0.65 3.40 28.04
N TYR A 263 -1.55 2.92 27.17
CA TYR A 263 -2.98 2.91 27.46
C TYR A 263 -3.36 1.92 28.57
N ILE A 264 -3.13 0.61 28.40
CA ILE A 264 -3.51 -0.41 29.38
C ILE A 264 -2.76 -0.24 30.72
N ASN A 265 -1.52 0.26 30.64
CA ASN A 265 -0.70 0.49 31.83
C ASN A 265 -1.34 1.42 32.85
N ILE A 266 -2.11 2.43 32.41
CA ILE A 266 -2.82 3.36 33.28
C ILE A 266 -3.74 2.60 34.25
N ALA A 267 -4.61 1.74 33.71
CA ALA A 267 -5.54 0.96 34.52
C ALA A 267 -4.82 -0.03 35.45
N SER A 268 -3.77 -0.70 34.96
CA SER A 268 -3.02 -1.68 35.77
C SER A 268 -2.32 -1.05 36.97
N ARG A 269 -1.92 0.22 36.89
CA ARG A 269 -1.21 0.98 37.93
C ARG A 269 -2.16 1.61 38.97
N ALA A 270 -3.43 1.81 38.65
CA ALA A 270 -4.39 2.51 39.49
C ALA A 270 -5.46 1.61 40.10
N ALA A 271 -5.99 0.66 39.32
CA ALA A 271 -7.17 -0.13 39.70
C ALA A 271 -6.95 -0.96 40.96
N GLY A 272 -5.76 -1.52 41.13
CA GLY A 272 -5.42 -2.33 42.30
C GLY A 272 -5.54 -1.58 43.62
N PHE A 273 -5.22 -0.29 43.65
CA PHE A 273 -5.38 0.53 44.83
C PHE A 273 -6.83 0.83 45.17
N ILE A 274 -7.64 1.17 44.15
CA ILE A 274 -9.08 1.43 44.30
C ILE A 274 -9.79 0.19 44.85
N VAL A 275 -9.53 -0.99 44.26
CA VAL A 275 -10.17 -2.24 44.70
C VAL A 275 -9.74 -2.64 46.11
N LYS A 276 -8.43 -2.59 46.43
CA LYS A 276 -7.90 -3.13 47.69
C LYS A 276 -8.03 -2.18 48.89
N ARG A 277 -8.03 -0.87 48.66
CA ARG A 277 -7.98 0.15 49.71
C ARG A 277 -9.28 0.91 49.86
N PHE A 278 -10.11 0.99 48.79
CA PHE A 278 -11.30 1.83 48.73
C PHE A 278 -12.55 1.06 48.28
N GLU A 279 -12.58 -0.26 48.48
CA GLU A 279 -13.72 -1.13 48.16
C GLU A 279 -14.25 -1.00 46.73
N GLY A 280 -13.36 -0.67 45.80
CA GLY A 280 -13.72 -0.44 44.37
C GLY A 280 -14.35 0.93 44.13
N ARG A 281 -14.49 1.81 45.10
CA ARG A 281 -15.18 3.09 44.98
C ARG A 281 -14.23 4.20 44.52
N ILE A 282 -14.67 4.94 43.52
CA ILE A 282 -13.98 6.14 43.01
C ILE A 282 -14.22 7.31 43.97
N LEU A 283 -13.29 8.24 44.07
CA LEU A 283 -13.45 9.47 44.82
C LEU A 283 -14.14 10.53 43.93
N ASP A 284 -15.42 10.84 44.17
CA ASP A 284 -16.20 11.77 43.34
C ASP A 284 -15.55 13.19 43.29
N ALA A 285 -14.91 13.64 44.38
CA ALA A 285 -14.22 14.92 44.41
C ALA A 285 -13.06 15.02 43.42
N ALA A 286 -12.41 13.90 43.08
CA ALA A 286 -11.30 13.83 42.14
C ALA A 286 -11.76 14.04 40.67
N MET A 287 -13.05 13.93 40.37
CA MET A 287 -13.58 14.16 39.02
C MET A 287 -13.47 15.60 38.51
N LYS A 288 -13.06 16.51 39.39
CA LYS A 288 -12.80 17.93 39.06
C LYS A 288 -11.30 18.22 38.81
N ASP A 289 -10.46 17.19 38.76
CA ASP A 289 -9.04 17.33 38.52
C ASP A 289 -8.77 17.99 37.16
N PRO A 290 -7.85 18.99 37.12
CA PRO A 290 -7.51 19.70 35.87
C PRO A 290 -7.07 18.78 34.72
N LEU A 291 -6.45 17.61 34.99
CA LEU A 291 -6.04 16.65 33.97
C LEU A 291 -7.26 16.04 33.27
N ILE A 292 -8.28 15.68 34.04
CA ILE A 292 -9.54 15.15 33.50
C ILE A 292 -10.19 16.17 32.55
N GLU A 293 -10.30 17.43 33.00
CA GLU A 293 -10.86 18.51 32.20
C GLU A 293 -10.04 18.79 30.92
N ARG A 294 -8.71 18.66 31.01
CA ARG A 294 -7.80 18.78 29.87
C ARG A 294 -8.09 17.69 28.82
N ILE A 295 -8.23 16.43 29.24
CA ILE A 295 -8.51 15.30 28.34
C ILE A 295 -9.90 15.45 27.76
N LYS A 296 -10.91 15.70 28.59
CA LYS A 296 -12.32 15.83 28.19
C LYS A 296 -12.50 16.88 27.07
N ARG A 297 -11.80 18.02 27.16
CA ARG A 297 -11.83 19.05 26.10
C ARG A 297 -11.27 18.59 24.75
N ARG A 298 -10.44 17.56 24.73
CA ARG A 298 -9.86 17.02 23.48
C ARG A 298 -10.70 15.89 22.86
N VAL A 299 -11.69 15.34 23.58
CA VAL A 299 -12.56 14.27 23.07
C VAL A 299 -13.28 14.67 21.76
N PRO A 300 -13.87 15.88 21.62
CA PRO A 300 -14.50 16.28 20.37
C PRO A 300 -13.54 16.34 19.17
N GLU A 301 -12.26 16.69 19.41
CA GLU A 301 -11.23 16.72 18.36
C GLU A 301 -10.91 15.31 17.87
N VAL A 302 -10.85 14.32 18.78
CA VAL A 302 -10.67 12.90 18.39
C VAL A 302 -11.86 12.43 17.54
N SER A 303 -13.09 12.76 17.95
CA SER A 303 -14.29 12.43 17.17
C SER A 303 -14.23 13.06 15.78
N ALA A 304 -13.86 14.33 15.67
CA ALA A 304 -13.72 15.01 14.39
C ALA A 304 -12.66 14.37 13.48
N PHE A 305 -11.56 13.86 14.03
CA PHE A 305 -10.58 13.11 13.23
C PHE A 305 -11.15 11.80 12.70
N TYR A 306 -11.97 11.08 13.46
CA TYR A 306 -12.64 9.89 12.94
C TYR A 306 -13.61 10.22 11.82
N GLU A 307 -14.43 11.27 11.96
CA GLU A 307 -15.34 11.73 10.91
C GLU A 307 -14.60 12.15 9.64
N ALA A 308 -13.44 12.80 9.79
CA ALA A 308 -12.56 13.18 8.68
C ALA A 308 -11.73 12.01 8.11
N ARG A 309 -11.85 10.78 8.61
CA ARG A 309 -11.06 9.58 8.26
C ARG A 309 -9.55 9.73 8.54
N GLU A 310 -9.19 10.65 9.41
CA GLU A 310 -7.82 10.90 9.88
C GLU A 310 -7.45 10.00 11.06
N PHE A 311 -7.57 8.68 10.87
CA PHE A 311 -7.44 7.68 11.94
C PHE A 311 -6.07 7.73 12.63
N ALA A 312 -5.00 7.96 11.86
CA ALA A 312 -3.65 8.10 12.41
C ALA A 312 -3.51 9.33 13.32
N ARG A 313 -4.22 10.42 13.00
CA ARG A 313 -4.24 11.61 13.85
C ARG A 313 -5.05 11.39 15.12
N ALA A 314 -6.22 10.72 15.00
CA ALA A 314 -7.04 10.34 16.15
C ALA A 314 -6.25 9.49 17.14
N THR A 315 -5.66 8.38 16.68
CA THR A 315 -4.90 7.46 17.54
C THR A 315 -3.65 8.12 18.14
N ARG A 316 -2.95 8.97 17.39
CA ARG A 316 -1.80 9.72 17.89
C ARG A 316 -2.20 10.66 19.03
N LEU A 317 -3.27 11.43 18.84
CA LEU A 317 -3.77 12.34 19.89
C LEU A 317 -4.14 11.57 21.16
N VAL A 318 -4.81 10.41 21.01
CA VAL A 318 -5.14 9.59 22.19
C VAL A 318 -3.89 9.08 22.90
N MET A 319 -2.82 8.70 22.16
CA MET A 319 -1.56 8.28 22.78
C MET A 319 -0.81 9.43 23.45
N GLU A 320 -0.87 10.65 22.91
CA GLU A 320 -0.35 11.87 23.56
C GLU A 320 -1.09 12.16 24.89
N LEU A 321 -2.41 11.97 24.90
CA LEU A 321 -3.20 12.09 26.12
C LEU A 321 -2.88 10.98 27.12
N ALA A 322 -2.64 9.75 26.66
CA ALA A 322 -2.21 8.65 27.53
C ALA A 322 -0.82 8.91 28.14
N ASP A 323 0.10 9.52 27.38
CA ASP A 323 1.40 9.94 27.91
C ASP A 323 1.22 10.96 29.05
N ALA A 324 0.37 11.97 28.88
CA ALA A 324 0.10 12.95 29.94
C ALA A 324 -0.47 12.32 31.22
N VAL A 325 -1.30 11.26 31.09
CA VAL A 325 -1.80 10.51 32.26
C VAL A 325 -0.68 9.72 32.92
N ASN A 326 0.17 9.07 32.14
CA ASN A 326 1.31 8.33 32.70
C ASN A 326 2.31 9.26 33.40
N GLU A 327 2.60 10.44 32.84
CA GLU A 327 3.43 11.48 33.46
C GLU A 327 2.84 11.91 34.81
N TYR A 328 1.53 12.15 34.87
CA TYR A 328 0.83 12.48 36.11
C TYR A 328 0.97 11.36 37.15
N VAL A 329 0.76 10.11 36.76
CA VAL A 329 0.90 8.95 37.66
C VAL A 329 2.35 8.79 38.13
N ASP A 330 3.34 9.02 37.25
CA ASP A 330 4.76 8.93 37.55
C ASP A 330 5.21 10.08 38.51
N GLU A 331 4.66 11.28 38.36
CA GLU A 331 4.89 12.40 39.27
C GLU A 331 4.30 12.13 40.65
N LYS A 332 3.03 11.70 40.72
CA LYS A 332 2.30 11.50 41.98
C LYS A 332 2.68 10.20 42.69
N LYS A 333 3.27 9.23 42.01
CA LYS A 333 3.81 7.96 42.57
C LYS A 333 2.83 7.24 43.50
N PRO A 334 1.67 6.78 43.04
CA PRO A 334 0.67 6.16 43.92
C PRO A 334 1.21 4.95 44.69
N TRP A 335 2.22 4.24 44.17
CA TRP A 335 2.91 3.14 44.87
C TRP A 335 3.72 3.62 46.10
N GLU A 336 4.21 4.84 46.10
CA GLU A 336 4.84 5.46 47.30
C GLU A 336 3.77 5.90 48.29
N LEU A 337 2.72 6.60 47.83
CA LEU A 337 1.59 7.01 48.65
C LEU A 337 0.95 5.82 49.38
N ALA A 338 0.90 4.66 48.73
CA ALA A 338 0.33 3.44 49.30
C ALA A 338 1.11 2.88 50.51
N LYS A 339 2.37 3.33 50.74
CA LYS A 339 3.20 2.86 51.86
C LYS A 339 2.84 3.57 53.17
N ASP A 340 2.27 4.77 53.09
CA ASP A 340 1.92 5.60 54.24
C ASP A 340 0.38 5.71 54.37
N PRO A 341 -0.22 5.17 55.46
CA PRO A 341 -1.65 5.31 55.70
C PRO A 341 -2.16 6.74 55.77
N ALA A 342 -1.31 7.70 56.16
CA ALA A 342 -1.67 9.12 56.24
C ALA A 342 -1.87 9.74 54.84
N GLN A 343 -1.38 9.10 53.77
CA GLN A 343 -1.52 9.54 52.39
C GLN A 343 -2.71 8.85 51.67
N ALA A 344 -3.61 8.20 52.39
CA ALA A 344 -4.72 7.44 51.80
C ALA A 344 -5.64 8.29 50.92
N GLU A 345 -5.91 9.55 51.32
CA GLU A 345 -6.73 10.48 50.52
C GLU A 345 -6.03 10.85 49.21
N ALA A 346 -4.75 11.15 49.25
CA ALA A 346 -3.95 11.46 48.06
C ALA A 346 -3.85 10.27 47.13
N LEU A 347 -3.68 9.04 47.66
CA LEU A 347 -3.69 7.80 46.88
C LEU A 347 -5.05 7.60 46.22
N HIS A 348 -6.15 7.82 46.94
CA HIS A 348 -7.51 7.69 46.42
C HIS A 348 -7.74 8.69 45.29
N TRP A 349 -7.34 9.96 45.49
CA TRP A 349 -7.41 11.02 44.48
C TRP A 349 -6.71 10.60 43.18
N VAL A 350 -5.39 10.33 43.27
CA VAL A 350 -4.55 10.03 42.10
C VAL A 350 -5.06 8.80 41.33
N SER A 351 -5.45 7.76 42.07
CA SER A 351 -5.97 6.52 41.44
C SER A 351 -7.32 6.75 40.77
N SER A 352 -8.20 7.57 41.36
CA SER A 352 -9.49 7.93 40.77
C SER A 352 -9.34 8.77 39.50
N VAL A 353 -8.45 9.75 39.51
CA VAL A 353 -8.10 10.58 38.33
C VAL A 353 -7.58 9.72 37.20
N ALA A 354 -6.64 8.80 37.49
CA ALA A 354 -6.07 7.91 36.47
C ALA A 354 -7.14 7.02 35.82
N LEU A 355 -8.08 6.46 36.60
CA LEU A 355 -9.15 5.62 36.06
C LEU A 355 -10.20 6.40 35.28
N GLU A 356 -10.53 7.64 35.66
CA GLU A 356 -11.41 8.48 34.86
C GLU A 356 -10.75 8.87 33.53
N CYS A 357 -9.47 9.26 33.57
CA CYS A 357 -8.71 9.50 32.33
C CYS A 357 -8.67 8.25 31.43
N PHE A 358 -8.46 7.06 32.01
CA PHE A 358 -8.48 5.79 31.29
C PHE A 358 -9.85 5.53 30.64
N ARG A 359 -10.97 5.83 31.32
CA ARG A 359 -12.33 5.76 30.76
C ARG A 359 -12.47 6.67 29.54
N LEU A 360 -12.03 7.92 29.62
CA LEU A 360 -12.09 8.86 28.51
C LEU A 360 -11.23 8.42 27.31
N LEU A 361 -10.02 7.89 27.56
CA LEU A 361 -9.18 7.30 26.52
C LEU A 361 -9.83 6.07 25.88
N THR A 362 -10.52 5.23 26.69
CA THR A 362 -11.29 4.09 26.21
C THR A 362 -12.43 4.52 25.29
N LEU A 363 -13.17 5.56 25.67
CA LEU A 363 -14.20 6.16 24.83
C LEU A 363 -13.62 6.55 23.46
N CYS A 364 -12.48 7.23 23.44
CA CYS A 364 -11.81 7.65 22.22
C CYS A 364 -11.29 6.47 21.37
N LEU A 365 -10.88 5.36 21.98
CA LEU A 365 -10.38 4.18 21.29
C LEU A 365 -11.47 3.17 20.91
N LYS A 366 -12.68 3.30 21.44
CA LYS A 366 -13.77 2.34 21.22
C LYS A 366 -14.08 2.08 19.74
N PRO A 367 -14.03 3.06 18.81
CA PRO A 367 -14.22 2.78 17.38
C PRO A 367 -13.18 1.80 16.81
N VAL A 368 -11.97 1.78 17.35
CA VAL A 368 -10.85 0.92 16.92
C VAL A 368 -10.78 -0.36 17.73
N LEU A 369 -11.03 -0.29 19.03
CA LEU A 369 -10.89 -1.38 20.02
C LEU A 369 -12.24 -1.70 20.71
N PRO A 370 -13.28 -2.11 19.99
CA PRO A 370 -14.62 -2.29 20.57
C PRO A 370 -14.67 -3.38 21.64
N ALA A 371 -14.04 -4.54 21.44
CA ALA A 371 -14.04 -5.63 22.41
C ALA A 371 -13.20 -5.31 23.66
N THR A 372 -12.13 -4.53 23.54
CA THR A 372 -11.40 -4.02 24.70
C THR A 372 -12.26 -3.01 25.46
N ALA A 373 -12.98 -2.12 24.76
CA ALA A 373 -13.88 -1.16 25.38
C ALA A 373 -14.99 -1.85 26.18
N GLU A 374 -15.62 -2.89 25.63
CA GLU A 374 -16.63 -3.70 26.35
C GLU A 374 -16.08 -4.30 27.65
N ARG A 375 -14.84 -4.80 27.63
CA ARG A 375 -14.18 -5.33 28.85
C ARG A 375 -13.88 -4.24 29.86
N VAL A 376 -13.51 -3.03 29.39
CA VAL A 376 -13.29 -1.86 30.26
C VAL A 376 -14.61 -1.39 30.87
N GLU A 377 -15.67 -1.30 30.09
CA GLU A 377 -17.03 -0.96 30.56
C GLU A 377 -17.50 -1.93 31.65
N ALA A 378 -17.32 -3.22 31.41
CA ALA A 378 -17.64 -4.25 32.40
C ALA A 378 -16.76 -4.15 33.66
N PHE A 379 -15.46 -3.84 33.53
CA PHE A 379 -14.51 -3.64 34.62
C PHE A 379 -14.87 -2.40 35.46
N LEU A 380 -15.17 -1.28 34.79
CA LEU A 380 -15.53 -0.02 35.45
C LEU A 380 -16.97 0.00 35.98
N SER A 381 -17.78 -1.05 35.71
CA SER A 381 -19.20 -1.12 36.06
C SER A 381 -20.04 0.01 35.49
N ILE A 382 -19.81 0.39 34.25
CA ILE A 382 -20.49 1.50 33.55
C ILE A 382 -21.32 1.00 32.36
N ALA A 383 -22.26 1.81 31.91
CA ALA A 383 -23.00 1.59 30.66
C ALA A 383 -22.06 1.65 29.45
N PRO A 384 -22.46 1.07 28.29
CA PRO A 384 -21.70 1.17 27.06
C PRO A 384 -21.36 2.62 26.70
N LEU A 385 -20.08 2.90 26.46
CA LEU A 385 -19.58 4.21 26.14
C LEU A 385 -20.08 4.67 24.76
N ALA A 386 -20.60 5.88 24.71
CA ALA A 386 -20.90 6.67 23.52
C ALA A 386 -20.25 8.03 23.63
N TRP A 387 -20.12 8.80 22.53
CA TRP A 387 -19.48 10.13 22.60
C TRP A 387 -20.09 11.06 23.65
N ALA A 388 -21.41 10.99 23.84
CA ALA A 388 -22.11 11.74 24.88
C ALA A 388 -21.65 11.38 26.31
N SER A 389 -21.18 10.15 26.53
CA SER A 389 -20.67 9.68 27.83
C SER A 389 -19.41 10.42 28.30
N ALA A 390 -18.78 11.25 27.44
CA ALA A 390 -17.70 12.12 27.88
C ALA A 390 -18.12 13.10 28.99
N ALA A 391 -19.41 13.45 29.05
CA ALA A 391 -19.95 14.35 30.06
C ALA A 391 -20.19 13.67 31.42
N GLU A 392 -20.26 12.33 31.45
CA GLU A 392 -20.67 11.52 32.60
C GLU A 392 -19.41 10.87 33.23
N PRO A 393 -18.82 11.44 34.28
CA PRO A 393 -17.64 10.87 34.92
C PRO A 393 -17.98 9.59 35.69
N LEU A 394 -16.93 8.83 36.04
CA LEU A 394 -17.04 7.75 37.03
C LEU A 394 -17.62 8.27 38.34
N SER A 395 -18.35 7.41 39.05
CA SER A 395 -18.98 7.75 40.31
C SER A 395 -18.71 6.69 41.38
N SER A 396 -18.65 7.12 42.63
CA SER A 396 -18.55 6.24 43.82
C SER A 396 -19.75 5.29 43.97
N VAL A 397 -20.87 5.56 43.30
CA VAL A 397 -22.09 4.74 43.35
C VAL A 397 -21.87 3.34 42.76
N ASN A 398 -21.07 3.25 41.69
CA ASN A 398 -20.79 2.00 40.98
C ASN A 398 -19.34 1.54 41.27
N PRO A 399 -19.11 0.60 42.19
CA PRO A 399 -17.77 0.10 42.45
C PRO A 399 -17.19 -0.61 41.24
N ILE A 400 -15.92 -0.31 40.93
CA ILE A 400 -15.19 -1.04 39.89
C ILE A 400 -14.92 -2.49 40.34
N LYS A 401 -14.84 -3.39 39.36
CA LYS A 401 -14.52 -4.80 39.61
C LYS A 401 -13.01 -5.01 39.77
N PRO A 402 -12.56 -6.14 40.32
CA PRO A 402 -11.16 -6.52 40.31
C PRO A 402 -10.59 -6.50 38.90
N TYR A 403 -9.41 -5.85 38.75
CA TYR A 403 -8.75 -5.71 37.47
C TYR A 403 -8.29 -7.09 36.94
N GLN A 404 -8.64 -7.36 35.71
CA GLN A 404 -8.12 -8.48 34.93
C GLN A 404 -7.29 -7.95 33.76
N HIS A 405 -6.32 -8.71 33.31
CA HIS A 405 -5.50 -8.30 32.17
C HIS A 405 -6.37 -8.07 30.92
N LEU A 406 -6.45 -6.82 30.48
CA LEU A 406 -7.26 -6.41 29.35
C LEU A 406 -6.62 -6.80 28.00
N MET A 407 -5.30 -6.84 27.95
CA MET A 407 -4.56 -7.13 26.72
C MET A 407 -3.17 -7.70 27.03
N GLN A 408 -2.67 -8.58 26.18
CA GLN A 408 -1.32 -9.16 26.28
C GLN A 408 -0.36 -8.50 25.30
N ARG A 409 0.94 -8.68 25.50
CA ARG A 409 1.98 -8.24 24.57
C ARG A 409 2.08 -9.18 23.38
N VAL A 410 2.43 -8.62 22.23
CA VAL A 410 2.81 -9.40 21.04
C VAL A 410 4.12 -10.12 21.31
N ASP A 411 4.16 -11.41 21.01
CA ASP A 411 5.36 -12.24 21.04
C ASP A 411 5.96 -12.33 19.62
N MET A 412 7.18 -11.82 19.44
CA MET A 412 7.85 -11.83 18.14
C MET A 412 8.05 -13.25 17.62
N VAL A 413 8.62 -14.14 18.42
CA VAL A 413 9.04 -15.49 18.00
C VAL A 413 7.85 -16.43 17.82
N ARG A 414 6.93 -16.42 18.79
CA ARG A 414 5.79 -17.35 18.79
C ARG A 414 4.64 -16.94 17.88
N GLN A 415 4.57 -15.67 17.53
CA GLN A 415 3.48 -15.12 16.75
C GLN A 415 3.94 -14.52 15.43
N LEU A 416 4.74 -13.45 15.44
CA LEU A 416 5.06 -12.72 14.22
C LEU A 416 6.00 -13.47 13.28
N ASP A 417 6.99 -14.21 13.82
CA ASP A 417 7.89 -15.01 12.97
C ASP A 417 7.20 -16.26 12.41
N GLN A 418 6.12 -16.74 13.05
CA GLN A 418 5.31 -17.81 12.50
C GLN A 418 4.28 -17.29 11.49
N LEU A 419 3.74 -16.08 11.69
CA LEU A 419 2.82 -15.44 10.77
C LEU A 419 3.50 -15.03 9.47
N LEU A 420 4.67 -14.44 9.59
CA LEU A 420 5.52 -13.98 8.49
C LEU A 420 6.93 -14.51 8.75
N PRO A 421 7.20 -15.78 8.39
CA PRO A 421 8.56 -16.30 8.44
C PRO A 421 9.46 -15.34 7.68
N ASP A 422 10.65 -15.07 8.22
CA ASP A 422 11.63 -14.30 7.47
C ASP A 422 11.77 -14.98 6.11
N HIS A 423 11.32 -14.27 5.10
CA HIS A 423 11.50 -14.72 3.74
C HIS A 423 13.03 -14.70 3.55
N VAL A 424 13.67 -15.85 3.81
CA VAL A 424 14.97 -16.10 3.23
C VAL A 424 14.66 -16.04 1.74
N PRO A 425 15.01 -14.95 1.03
CA PRO A 425 14.77 -14.93 -0.39
C PRO A 425 15.42 -16.22 -0.88
N GLU A 426 14.64 -17.11 -1.52
CA GLU A 426 15.27 -18.17 -2.32
C GLU A 426 16.40 -17.45 -3.03
N PRO A 427 17.64 -17.92 -2.92
CA PRO A 427 18.73 -17.23 -3.55
C PRO A 427 18.27 -17.10 -4.99
N LYS A 428 17.84 -15.89 -5.39
CA LYS A 428 17.47 -15.62 -6.77
C LYS A 428 18.71 -16.06 -7.49
N VAL A 429 18.62 -17.18 -8.23
CA VAL A 429 19.71 -17.63 -9.08
C VAL A 429 19.94 -16.43 -9.95
N ARG A 430 20.91 -15.63 -9.56
CA ARG A 430 21.20 -14.38 -10.23
C ARG A 430 21.57 -14.76 -11.63
N ALA A 431 20.85 -14.24 -12.60
CA ALA A 431 21.21 -14.46 -13.98
C ALA A 431 22.70 -14.12 -14.13
N PRO A 432 23.48 -14.88 -14.89
CA PRO A 432 24.91 -14.65 -15.06
C PRO A 432 25.19 -13.18 -15.41
N GLY A 433 26.05 -12.51 -14.63
CA GLY A 433 26.33 -11.08 -14.80
C GLY A 433 25.16 -10.13 -14.54
N GLY A 434 24.09 -10.59 -13.86
CA GLY A 434 22.90 -9.79 -13.57
C GLY A 434 21.90 -9.68 -14.71
N GLU A 435 22.18 -10.25 -15.88
CA GLU A 435 21.32 -10.27 -17.06
C GLU A 435 21.00 -11.70 -17.50
N ALA A 436 19.79 -11.90 -18.03
CA ALA A 436 19.44 -13.17 -18.65
C ALA A 436 20.31 -13.36 -19.91
N ILE A 437 20.70 -14.62 -20.17
CA ILE A 437 21.38 -14.97 -21.42
C ILE A 437 20.45 -14.60 -22.59
N ALA A 438 20.99 -13.87 -23.56
CA ALA A 438 20.26 -13.46 -24.76
C ALA A 438 19.74 -14.70 -25.56
N PRO A 439 18.75 -14.52 -26.41
CA PRO A 439 18.27 -15.58 -27.30
C PRO A 439 19.41 -16.24 -28.09
N GLU A 440 19.23 -17.52 -28.42
CA GLU A 440 20.18 -18.30 -29.19
C GLU A 440 20.48 -17.61 -30.54
N VAL A 441 21.75 -17.61 -30.90
CA VAL A 441 22.24 -17.14 -32.20
C VAL A 441 22.96 -18.27 -32.92
N THR A 442 22.93 -18.25 -34.25
CA THR A 442 23.67 -19.24 -35.06
C THR A 442 25.15 -18.85 -35.17
N ILE A 443 25.99 -19.83 -35.55
CA ILE A 443 27.40 -19.56 -35.86
C ILE A 443 27.55 -18.57 -37.00
N ASP A 444 26.62 -18.56 -37.94
CA ASP A 444 26.59 -17.63 -39.07
C ASP A 444 26.28 -16.19 -38.59
N ASP A 445 25.46 -16.04 -37.54
CA ASP A 445 25.19 -14.72 -36.96
C ASP A 445 26.40 -14.21 -36.20
N PHE A 446 27.10 -15.06 -35.45
CA PHE A 446 28.36 -14.71 -34.80
C PHE A 446 29.45 -14.32 -35.81
N SER A 447 29.54 -15.08 -36.91
CA SER A 447 30.55 -14.84 -37.99
C SER A 447 30.39 -13.50 -38.69
N LYS A 448 29.22 -12.87 -38.60
CA LYS A 448 28.98 -11.50 -39.12
C LYS A 448 29.71 -10.43 -38.29
N MET A 449 30.05 -10.74 -37.03
CA MET A 449 30.84 -9.81 -36.18
C MET A 449 32.31 -10.06 -36.38
N ASP A 450 33.06 -8.99 -36.62
CA ASP A 450 34.52 -9.05 -36.73
C ASP A 450 35.17 -8.55 -35.43
N LEU A 451 35.46 -9.49 -34.52
CA LEU A 451 36.13 -9.22 -33.27
C LEU A 451 37.65 -9.27 -33.48
N ARG A 452 38.38 -8.19 -33.13
CA ARG A 452 39.81 -8.09 -33.34
C ARG A 452 40.56 -7.71 -32.07
N VAL A 453 41.79 -8.19 -31.98
CA VAL A 453 42.79 -7.68 -31.03
C VAL A 453 43.24 -6.31 -31.51
N ALA A 454 43.19 -5.30 -30.65
CA ALA A 454 43.64 -3.95 -30.91
C ALA A 454 44.67 -3.55 -29.84
N LYS A 455 45.72 -2.82 -30.26
CA LYS A 455 46.66 -2.18 -29.33
C LYS A 455 46.24 -0.73 -29.06
N VAL A 456 46.17 -0.37 -27.80
CA VAL A 456 45.95 1.02 -27.41
C VAL A 456 47.25 1.82 -27.61
N ILE A 457 47.25 2.64 -28.63
CA ILE A 457 48.37 3.53 -28.94
C ILE A 457 48.34 4.78 -28.05
N LYS A 458 47.14 5.33 -27.86
CA LYS A 458 46.92 6.48 -27.01
C LYS A 458 45.53 6.39 -26.37
N CYS A 459 45.44 6.81 -25.11
CA CYS A 459 44.17 6.97 -24.39
C CYS A 459 44.13 8.35 -23.74
N GLN A 460 43.03 9.05 -23.82
CA GLN A 460 42.90 10.36 -23.18
C GLN A 460 41.47 10.64 -22.70
N LYS A 461 41.34 11.53 -21.71
CA LYS A 461 40.02 11.99 -21.26
C LYS A 461 39.41 12.88 -22.33
N VAL A 462 38.10 12.81 -22.48
CA VAL A 462 37.35 13.67 -23.41
C VAL A 462 36.95 14.94 -22.69
N GLU A 463 37.40 16.07 -23.18
CA GLU A 463 37.04 17.39 -22.63
C GLU A 463 35.51 17.58 -22.67
N GLY A 464 34.91 17.98 -21.56
CA GLY A 464 33.45 18.13 -21.45
C GLY A 464 32.67 16.84 -21.30
N SER A 465 33.35 15.70 -21.03
CA SER A 465 32.70 14.41 -20.65
C SER A 465 33.25 13.86 -19.35
N THR A 466 32.37 13.40 -18.47
CA THR A 466 32.72 12.72 -17.23
C THR A 466 32.70 11.19 -17.36
N LYS A 467 32.30 10.68 -18.55
CA LYS A 467 32.07 9.24 -18.77
C LYS A 467 33.00 8.64 -19.83
N LEU A 468 33.47 9.43 -20.80
CA LEU A 468 34.12 8.91 -21.97
C LEU A 468 35.66 9.03 -21.90
N LEU A 469 36.31 7.95 -22.30
CA LEU A 469 37.71 7.97 -22.75
C LEU A 469 37.77 7.88 -24.28
N GLN A 470 38.73 8.58 -24.88
CA GLN A 470 39.01 8.51 -26.30
C GLN A 470 40.25 7.65 -26.52
N PHE A 471 40.15 6.72 -27.45
CA PHE A 471 41.19 5.76 -27.78
C PHE A 471 41.68 5.94 -29.21
N THR A 472 42.99 5.91 -29.40
CA THR A 472 43.62 5.67 -30.69
C THR A 472 44.11 4.23 -30.71
N LEU A 473 43.52 3.40 -31.56
CA LEU A 473 43.72 1.94 -31.59
C LEU A 473 44.42 1.51 -32.89
N ASP A 474 45.46 0.67 -32.77
CA ASP A 474 46.02 -0.08 -33.88
C ASP A 474 45.36 -1.47 -33.96
N VAL A 475 44.75 -1.76 -35.09
CA VAL A 475 44.02 -3.01 -35.39
C VAL A 475 44.76 -3.83 -36.47
N GLY A 476 46.00 -3.49 -36.78
CA GLY A 476 46.80 -4.17 -37.82
C GLY A 476 46.43 -3.81 -39.26
N GLU A 477 45.70 -2.72 -39.49
CA GLU A 477 45.24 -2.26 -40.82
C GLU A 477 46.19 -1.27 -41.47
N GLY A 478 47.34 -0.98 -40.86
CA GLY A 478 48.25 0.06 -41.31
C GLY A 478 47.76 1.50 -41.05
N LYS A 479 46.64 1.69 -40.39
CA LYS A 479 46.09 2.95 -39.90
C LYS A 479 45.54 2.79 -38.51
N THR A 480 45.37 3.86 -37.78
CA THR A 480 44.74 3.84 -36.46
C THR A 480 43.26 4.16 -36.57
N ARG A 481 42.50 3.65 -35.59
CA ARG A 481 41.07 3.95 -35.42
C ARG A 481 40.84 4.81 -34.18
N ASN A 482 39.88 5.71 -34.27
CA ASN A 482 39.41 6.51 -33.14
C ASN A 482 38.15 5.88 -32.54
N VAL A 483 38.19 5.56 -31.24
CA VAL A 483 37.05 4.91 -30.53
C VAL A 483 36.78 5.62 -29.22
N PHE A 484 35.51 5.85 -28.94
CA PHE A 484 35.06 6.38 -27.65
C PHE A 484 34.41 5.26 -26.81
N SER A 485 34.79 5.18 -25.52
CA SER A 485 34.20 4.21 -24.59
C SER A 485 33.87 4.85 -23.25
N GLY A 486 32.73 4.45 -22.68
CA GLY A 486 32.15 4.98 -21.43
C GLY A 486 32.78 4.40 -20.17
N ILE A 487 34.10 4.21 -20.10
CA ILE A 487 34.80 3.50 -19.03
C ILE A 487 35.67 4.40 -18.14
N GLN A 488 35.50 5.71 -18.21
CA GLN A 488 36.32 6.67 -17.45
C GLN A 488 36.16 6.53 -15.93
N SER A 489 35.03 5.99 -15.46
CA SER A 489 34.81 5.72 -14.04
C SER A 489 35.64 4.58 -13.48
N ALA A 490 36.09 3.64 -14.36
CA ALA A 490 36.79 2.42 -13.95
C ALA A 490 38.27 2.43 -14.28
N TYR A 491 38.72 3.27 -15.27
CA TYR A 491 40.10 3.28 -15.75
C TYR A 491 40.65 4.68 -15.89
N LYS A 492 41.92 4.83 -15.56
CA LYS A 492 42.69 6.00 -15.96
C LYS A 492 43.34 5.76 -17.34
N PRO A 493 43.52 6.81 -18.17
CA PRO A 493 44.14 6.66 -19.49
C PRO A 493 45.47 5.92 -19.49
N GLU A 494 46.34 6.23 -18.52
CA GLU A 494 47.67 5.64 -18.35
C GLU A 494 47.64 4.14 -18.07
N ASP A 495 46.56 3.62 -17.50
CA ASP A 495 46.41 2.17 -17.19
C ASP A 495 46.05 1.36 -18.45
N LEU A 496 45.67 2.04 -19.53
CA LEU A 496 45.18 1.44 -20.77
C LEU A 496 46.17 1.57 -21.93
N GLU A 497 47.02 2.57 -21.93
CA GLU A 497 48.00 2.78 -22.99
C GLU A 497 48.99 1.60 -23.07
N GLY A 498 49.25 1.13 -24.28
CA GLY A 498 50.10 -0.04 -24.55
C GLY A 498 49.41 -1.39 -24.39
N ARG A 499 48.24 -1.48 -23.75
CA ARG A 499 47.50 -2.73 -23.60
C ARG A 499 46.94 -3.27 -24.90
N LEU A 500 46.82 -4.59 -24.97
CA LEU A 500 46.03 -5.27 -25.99
C LEU A 500 44.60 -5.45 -25.45
N ILE A 501 43.63 -5.06 -26.24
CA ILE A 501 42.20 -5.14 -25.91
C ILE A 501 41.44 -5.77 -27.06
N ILE A 502 40.17 -6.18 -26.79
CA ILE A 502 39.30 -6.74 -27.82
C ILE A 502 38.27 -5.70 -28.23
N MET A 503 38.06 -5.57 -29.55
CA MET A 503 37.07 -4.66 -30.10
C MET A 503 36.24 -5.31 -31.22
N ILE A 504 35.06 -4.77 -31.46
CA ILE A 504 34.28 -5.03 -32.70
C ILE A 504 34.80 -4.06 -33.77
N ALA A 505 35.41 -4.63 -34.81
CA ALA A 505 36.09 -3.85 -35.82
C ALA A 505 35.19 -3.47 -37.03
N ASN A 506 34.13 -4.25 -37.30
CA ASN A 506 33.20 -4.01 -38.42
C ASN A 506 31.91 -3.28 -38.01
N LEU A 507 31.88 -2.65 -36.82
CA LEU A 507 30.77 -1.83 -36.43
C LEU A 507 30.75 -0.55 -37.27
N ALA A 508 29.61 -0.15 -37.80
CA ALA A 508 29.45 1.06 -38.56
C ALA A 508 29.91 2.31 -37.76
N PRO A 509 30.72 3.21 -38.35
CA PRO A 509 31.19 4.41 -37.68
C PRO A 509 30.02 5.24 -37.13
N ARG A 510 30.09 5.61 -35.85
CA ARG A 510 29.07 6.39 -35.18
C ARG A 510 29.50 7.81 -34.91
N LYS A 511 28.76 8.79 -35.45
CA LYS A 511 28.98 10.19 -35.12
C LYS A 511 28.47 10.50 -33.73
N MET A 512 29.35 11.01 -32.88
CA MET A 512 29.07 11.41 -31.50
C MET A 512 29.36 12.91 -31.33
N ARG A 513 28.97 13.48 -30.19
CA ARG A 513 29.23 14.90 -29.87
C ARG A 513 30.71 15.28 -29.94
N PHE A 514 31.61 14.34 -29.64
CA PHE A 514 33.05 14.57 -29.49
C PHE A 514 33.88 14.03 -30.65
N GLY A 515 33.26 13.49 -31.70
CA GLY A 515 33.93 12.92 -32.86
C GLY A 515 33.23 11.68 -33.41
N VAL A 516 33.92 10.97 -34.30
CA VAL A 516 33.42 9.70 -34.87
C VAL A 516 34.09 8.54 -34.17
N SER A 517 33.29 7.57 -33.67
CA SER A 517 33.77 6.31 -33.12
C SER A 517 33.75 5.23 -34.20
N GLU A 518 34.90 4.61 -34.48
CA GLU A 518 35.12 3.64 -35.57
C GLU A 518 35.20 2.20 -35.07
N GLY A 519 34.37 1.85 -34.09
CA GLY A 519 34.28 0.52 -33.48
C GLY A 519 33.82 0.61 -32.04
N MET A 520 33.84 -0.52 -31.35
CA MET A 520 33.44 -0.63 -29.93
C MET A 520 34.44 -1.52 -29.18
N ILE A 521 34.95 -1.04 -28.06
CA ILE A 521 35.76 -1.82 -27.11
C ILE A 521 34.84 -2.73 -26.32
N LEU A 522 35.22 -3.99 -26.14
CA LEU A 522 34.48 -4.95 -25.33
C LEU A 522 34.92 -4.87 -23.85
N SER A 523 33.95 -4.78 -23.01
CA SER A 523 34.13 -4.83 -21.56
C SER A 523 33.04 -5.67 -20.91
N ALA A 524 33.39 -6.34 -19.82
CA ALA A 524 32.45 -7.05 -18.95
C ALA A 524 32.06 -6.14 -17.79
N SER A 525 30.78 -6.05 -17.50
CA SER A 525 30.26 -5.36 -16.32
C SER A 525 29.04 -6.11 -15.79
N ASP A 526 28.70 -5.86 -14.54
CA ASP A 526 27.45 -6.35 -13.97
C ASP A 526 26.32 -5.38 -14.34
N ALA A 527 25.16 -5.91 -14.76
CA ALA A 527 24.01 -5.12 -15.15
C ALA A 527 23.47 -4.19 -14.05
N ASP A 528 23.66 -4.59 -12.78
CA ASP A 528 23.12 -3.85 -11.64
C ASP A 528 23.99 -2.65 -11.20
N ASP A 529 25.12 -2.39 -11.85
CA ASP A 529 26.04 -1.28 -11.55
C ASP A 529 26.49 -1.20 -10.06
N LYS A 530 26.26 -2.29 -9.30
CA LYS A 530 26.40 -2.34 -7.84
C LYS A 530 27.58 -3.21 -7.39
N GLY A 531 28.78 -2.88 -7.87
CA GLY A 531 29.90 -3.23 -7.04
C GLY A 531 30.90 -4.28 -7.53
N LEU A 532 30.74 -4.93 -8.68
CA LEU A 532 31.78 -5.82 -9.21
C LEU A 532 32.79 -5.13 -10.14
N GLY A 533 32.46 -3.93 -10.61
CA GLY A 533 33.33 -3.13 -11.49
C GLY A 533 33.10 -3.39 -12.98
N LEU A 534 33.87 -2.66 -13.81
CA LEU A 534 33.90 -2.76 -15.27
C LEU A 534 35.29 -3.25 -15.68
N PHE A 535 35.36 -4.29 -16.52
CA PHE A 535 36.60 -4.96 -16.90
C PHE A 535 36.76 -4.97 -18.41
N VAL A 536 37.80 -4.29 -18.93
CA VAL A 536 38.13 -4.35 -20.35
C VAL A 536 38.67 -5.71 -20.70
N LEU A 537 38.15 -6.34 -21.75
CA LEU A 537 38.63 -7.66 -22.21
C LEU A 537 39.98 -7.53 -22.88
N SER A 538 40.89 -8.36 -22.44
CA SER A 538 42.26 -8.41 -22.99
C SER A 538 42.61 -9.85 -23.40
N PRO A 539 43.33 -10.07 -24.50
CA PRO A 539 43.82 -11.39 -24.87
C PRO A 539 45.02 -11.79 -23.99
N ASP A 540 45.35 -13.09 -23.98
CA ASP A 540 46.56 -13.60 -23.35
C ASP A 540 47.84 -13.06 -24.04
N SER A 541 48.96 -13.26 -23.36
CA SER A 541 50.30 -12.91 -23.85
C SER A 541 50.63 -13.65 -25.15
N GLY A 542 51.18 -12.95 -26.13
CA GLY A 542 51.54 -13.48 -27.45
C GLY A 542 50.56 -13.12 -28.56
N ALA A 543 49.37 -12.58 -28.23
CA ALA A 543 48.48 -12.02 -29.24
C ALA A 543 49.10 -10.74 -29.85
N VAL A 544 48.77 -10.47 -31.10
CA VAL A 544 49.23 -9.27 -31.82
C VAL A 544 48.04 -8.53 -32.43
N PRO A 545 48.14 -7.18 -32.65
CA PRO A 545 47.09 -6.42 -33.26
C PRO A 545 46.65 -7.02 -34.60
N GLY A 546 45.35 -7.04 -34.85
CA GLY A 546 44.74 -7.58 -36.08
C GLY A 546 44.32 -9.05 -35.99
N MET A 547 44.76 -9.81 -35.00
CA MET A 547 44.28 -11.18 -34.82
C MET A 547 42.74 -11.20 -34.62
N ARG A 548 42.07 -12.07 -35.38
CA ARG A 548 40.61 -12.24 -35.30
C ARG A 548 40.26 -13.24 -34.18
N ILE A 549 39.17 -12.99 -33.48
CA ILE A 549 38.57 -13.88 -32.50
C ILE A 549 37.49 -14.71 -33.17
N HIS A 550 37.54 -16.01 -33.00
CA HIS A 550 36.68 -17.00 -33.61
C HIS A 550 35.76 -17.67 -32.60
#